data_19bcad7d579c783246f973b6c7b24f77
#
_entry.id   19bcad7d579c783246f973b6c7b24f77
#
_cell.length_a   1.000
_cell.length_b   1.000
_cell.length_c   1.000
_cell.angle_alpha   90.00
_cell.angle_beta   90.00
_cell.angle_gamma   90.00
#
_symmetry.space_group_name_H-M   'P 1'
#
loop_
_entity.id
_entity.type
_entity.pdbx_description
1 polymer ?
#
loop_
_entity_poly.entity_id
_entity_poly.type
_entity_poly.pdbx_seq_one_letter_code
_entity_poly.pdbx_strand_id
1 'polypeptide(L)'
;MAFENFEVWFVTGAQLLYGGDAVVAVDAHSNEMVKGLNESGNLPVKVVYKGTVNSAKEITEAFKAANHDAKCIGVITWMHTFSPAKMWIHGLQELKKPLLHFHTQFNKEIPWDTIDMDFMNLNQSAHGDREFGHIVTRMRKPRKVVVGHWQDEAAQKKIAVWMRVAAAWADAQDMLILRFGDQM
;
A
#
# COMPACT_ATOMS: atom_id res chain seq x y z
N MET A 1 19.88 7.72 -11.06
CA MET A 1 18.53 7.86 -11.71
C MET A 1 17.69 8.85 -10.93
N ALA A 2 16.69 9.50 -11.53
CA ALA A 2 15.93 10.59 -10.88
C ALA A 2 15.16 10.19 -9.59
N PHE A 3 15.00 8.90 -9.30
CA PHE A 3 14.16 8.40 -8.20
C PHE A 3 14.93 7.59 -7.14
N GLU A 4 16.27 7.55 -7.18
CA GLU A 4 17.09 6.70 -6.28
C GLU A 4 16.96 7.05 -4.79
N ASN A 5 16.59 8.28 -4.48
CA ASN A 5 16.41 8.75 -3.12
C ASN A 5 14.99 8.57 -2.57
N PHE A 6 14.06 8.08 -3.40
CA PHE A 6 12.66 7.91 -3.02
C PHE A 6 12.34 6.45 -2.69
N GLU A 7 11.40 6.29 -1.79
CA GLU A 7 10.83 5.01 -1.40
C GLU A 7 9.30 5.10 -1.38
N VAL A 8 8.66 3.99 -1.74
CA VAL A 8 7.23 3.80 -1.51
C VAL A 8 7.08 2.74 -0.44
N TRP A 9 6.32 3.04 0.61
CA TRP A 9 6.12 2.12 1.71
C TRP A 9 4.97 1.17 1.44
N PHE A 10 5.17 -0.11 1.73
CA PHE A 10 4.16 -1.15 1.63
C PHE A 10 3.72 -1.56 3.03
N VAL A 11 2.42 -1.38 3.34
CA VAL A 11 1.82 -1.68 4.65
C VAL A 11 0.70 -2.68 4.46
N THR A 12 0.79 -3.83 5.11
CA THR A 12 -0.22 -4.89 5.01
C THR A 12 -1.14 -4.89 6.21
N GLY A 13 -2.43 -4.91 5.96
CA GLY A 13 -3.43 -5.06 7.00
C GLY A 13 -3.74 -6.51 7.32
N ALA A 14 -3.82 -6.83 8.60
CA ALA A 14 -4.22 -8.13 9.10
C ALA A 14 -5.05 -7.99 10.39
N GLN A 15 -5.46 -9.11 10.97
CA GLN A 15 -6.05 -9.17 12.30
C GLN A 15 -5.56 -10.40 13.06
N LEU A 16 -5.55 -10.29 14.39
CA LEU A 16 -5.10 -11.37 15.28
C LEU A 16 -6.12 -12.50 15.44
N LEU A 17 -7.36 -12.33 14.97
CA LEU A 17 -8.44 -13.30 15.14
C LEU A 17 -8.10 -14.70 14.59
N TYR A 18 -7.30 -14.74 13.53
CA TYR A 18 -6.90 -16.00 12.86
C TYR A 18 -5.64 -16.65 13.46
N GLY A 19 -5.14 -16.13 14.60
CA GLY A 19 -3.96 -16.66 15.27
C GLY A 19 -2.64 -16.03 14.82
N GLY A 20 -1.58 -16.30 15.61
CA GLY A 20 -0.24 -15.77 15.34
C GLY A 20 0.38 -16.30 14.07
N ASP A 21 0.13 -17.56 13.75
CA ASP A 21 0.66 -18.22 12.54
C ASP A 21 0.16 -17.56 11.25
N ALA A 22 -1.11 -17.13 11.23
CA ALA A 22 -1.66 -16.39 10.11
C ALA A 22 -0.95 -15.04 9.90
N VAL A 23 -0.60 -14.33 10.98
CA VAL A 23 0.13 -13.06 10.89
C VAL A 23 1.55 -13.29 10.35
N VAL A 24 2.21 -14.37 10.78
CA VAL A 24 3.55 -14.76 10.26
C VAL A 24 3.48 -15.06 8.77
N ALA A 25 2.45 -15.80 8.33
CA ALA A 25 2.24 -16.09 6.91
C ALA A 25 1.97 -14.82 6.09
N VAL A 26 1.15 -13.89 6.61
CA VAL A 26 0.89 -12.57 5.98
C VAL A 26 2.18 -11.78 5.82
N ASP A 27 3.04 -11.80 6.82
CA ASP A 27 4.33 -11.10 6.80
C ASP A 27 5.28 -11.71 5.74
N ALA A 28 5.36 -13.03 5.69
CA ALA A 28 6.14 -13.75 4.68
C ALA A 28 5.65 -13.45 3.25
N HIS A 29 4.34 -13.53 2.99
CA HIS A 29 3.74 -13.22 1.70
C HIS A 29 3.96 -11.76 1.30
N SER A 30 3.87 -10.83 2.25
CA SER A 30 4.12 -9.40 1.99
C SER A 30 5.57 -9.15 1.59
N ASN A 31 6.53 -9.79 2.26
CA ASN A 31 7.95 -9.70 1.91
C ASN A 31 8.22 -10.29 0.52
N GLU A 32 7.61 -11.42 0.18
CA GLU A 32 7.74 -12.04 -1.15
C GLU A 32 7.17 -11.12 -2.24
N MET A 33 5.98 -10.55 -2.02
CA MET A 33 5.38 -9.60 -2.95
C MET A 33 6.25 -8.37 -3.16
N VAL A 34 6.76 -7.77 -2.09
CA VAL A 34 7.64 -6.59 -2.17
C VAL A 34 8.93 -6.92 -2.90
N LYS A 35 9.52 -8.10 -2.63
CA LYS A 35 10.69 -8.59 -3.36
C LYS A 35 10.38 -8.73 -4.85
N GLY A 36 9.31 -9.45 -5.21
CA GLY A 36 8.92 -9.66 -6.60
C GLY A 36 8.57 -8.37 -7.33
N LEU A 37 7.91 -7.41 -6.67
CA LEU A 37 7.63 -6.09 -7.23
C LEU A 37 8.94 -5.34 -7.55
N ASN A 38 9.92 -5.34 -6.65
CA ASN A 38 11.21 -4.69 -6.88
C ASN A 38 12.04 -5.37 -7.98
N GLU A 39 11.99 -6.71 -8.06
CA GLU A 39 12.72 -7.50 -9.04
C GLU A 39 12.08 -7.47 -10.43
N SER A 40 10.83 -7.02 -10.56
CA SER A 40 10.10 -6.99 -11.83
C SER A 40 10.72 -6.07 -12.89
N GLY A 41 11.52 -5.09 -12.49
CA GLY A 41 12.08 -4.07 -13.38
C GLY A 41 11.06 -3.03 -13.89
N ASN A 42 9.78 -3.16 -13.55
CA ASN A 42 8.71 -2.29 -14.02
C ASN A 42 8.48 -1.05 -13.15
N LEU A 43 8.98 -1.06 -11.90
CA LEU A 43 8.74 0.01 -10.94
C LEU A 43 9.90 1.02 -10.91
N PRO A 44 9.63 2.33 -11.00
CA PRO A 44 10.67 3.36 -11.02
C PRO A 44 11.22 3.70 -9.62
N VAL A 45 10.50 3.33 -8.55
CA VAL A 45 10.83 3.65 -7.16
C VAL A 45 10.85 2.36 -6.35
N LYS A 46 11.79 2.25 -5.43
CA LYS A 46 11.90 1.10 -4.53
C LYS A 46 10.69 0.99 -3.61
N VAL A 47 10.12 -0.21 -3.54
CA VAL A 47 9.09 -0.55 -2.55
C VAL A 47 9.77 -1.08 -1.29
N VAL A 48 9.39 -0.55 -0.13
CA VAL A 48 9.94 -0.96 1.17
C VAL A 48 8.81 -1.48 2.04
N TYR A 49 8.92 -2.73 2.46
CA TYR A 49 7.97 -3.31 3.40
C TYR A 49 8.13 -2.69 4.79
N LYS A 50 7.02 -2.24 5.38
CA LYS A 50 7.00 -1.57 6.70
C LYS A 50 6.23 -2.34 7.77
N GLY A 51 5.85 -3.57 7.44
CA GLY A 51 5.25 -4.51 8.37
C GLY A 51 3.77 -4.76 8.16
N THR A 52 3.32 -5.79 8.85
CA THR A 52 1.91 -6.15 8.99
C THR A 52 1.33 -5.42 10.20
N VAL A 53 0.25 -4.67 9.99
CA VAL A 53 -0.43 -3.90 11.04
C VAL A 53 -1.76 -4.56 11.39
N ASN A 54 -2.05 -4.69 12.67
CA ASN A 54 -3.24 -5.37 13.18
C ASN A 54 -3.98 -4.60 14.29
N SER A 55 -3.58 -3.36 14.54
CA SER A 55 -4.23 -2.47 15.50
C SER A 55 -4.28 -1.03 14.99
N ALA A 56 -5.25 -0.26 15.50
CA ALA A 56 -5.38 1.17 15.17
C ALA A 56 -4.12 1.97 15.57
N LYS A 57 -3.45 1.57 16.64
CA LYS A 57 -2.21 2.19 17.10
C LYS A 57 -1.08 1.98 16.08
N GLU A 58 -0.81 0.73 15.69
CA GLU A 58 0.23 0.40 14.71
C GLU A 58 0.01 1.08 13.37
N ILE A 59 -1.24 1.08 12.87
CA ILE A 59 -1.59 1.77 11.63
C ILE A 59 -1.28 3.26 11.73
N THR A 60 -1.66 3.88 12.84
CA THR A 60 -1.44 5.31 13.07
C THR A 60 0.04 5.64 13.15
N GLU A 61 0.82 4.82 13.87
CA GLU A 61 2.27 4.98 14.00
C GLU A 61 2.97 4.82 12.66
N ALA A 62 2.60 3.79 11.87
CA ALA A 62 3.15 3.58 10.53
C ALA A 62 2.89 4.78 9.61
N PHE A 63 1.69 5.35 9.62
CA PHE A 63 1.35 6.48 8.76
C PHE A 63 1.96 7.80 9.24
N LYS A 64 2.09 8.01 10.54
CA LYS A 64 2.86 9.13 11.10
C LYS A 64 4.34 9.02 10.73
N ALA A 65 4.93 7.84 10.85
CA ALA A 65 6.30 7.60 10.44
C ALA A 65 6.49 7.88 8.93
N ALA A 66 5.55 7.44 8.07
CA ALA A 66 5.57 7.74 6.64
C ALA A 66 5.55 9.24 6.35
N ASN A 67 4.76 10.02 7.10
CA ASN A 67 4.72 11.47 6.93
C ASN A 67 6.06 12.15 7.24
N HIS A 68 6.79 11.66 8.24
CA HIS A 68 8.06 12.25 8.69
C HIS A 68 9.28 11.77 7.92
N ASP A 69 9.18 10.66 7.20
CA ASP A 69 10.29 10.14 6.41
C ASP A 69 10.39 10.87 5.07
N ALA A 70 11.48 11.61 4.88
CA ALA A 70 11.72 12.38 3.66
C ALA A 70 11.88 11.51 2.40
N LYS A 71 12.26 10.24 2.53
CA LYS A 71 12.38 9.30 1.41
C LYS A 71 11.03 8.72 1.00
N CYS A 72 10.10 8.62 1.94
CA CYS A 72 8.77 8.09 1.68
C CYS A 72 7.95 9.08 0.85
N ILE A 73 7.63 8.75 -0.40
CA ILE A 73 6.80 9.58 -1.27
C ILE A 73 5.34 9.13 -1.33
N GLY A 74 5.01 7.97 -0.78
CA GLY A 74 3.65 7.45 -0.77
C GLY A 74 3.56 6.10 -0.10
N VAL A 75 2.34 5.67 0.18
CA VAL A 75 2.05 4.40 0.86
C VAL A 75 1.14 3.53 0.00
N ILE A 76 1.54 2.28 -0.17
CA ILE A 76 0.71 1.20 -0.72
C ILE A 76 0.12 0.43 0.44
N THR A 77 -1.19 0.23 0.44
CA THR A 77 -1.88 -0.61 1.41
C THR A 77 -2.45 -1.85 0.74
N TRP A 78 -2.35 -2.99 1.39
CA TRP A 78 -2.89 -4.27 0.98
C TRP A 78 -3.56 -4.97 2.16
N MET A 79 -4.77 -5.52 1.92
CA MET A 79 -5.55 -6.25 2.93
C MET A 79 -5.50 -7.74 2.61
N HIS A 80 -4.44 -8.44 3.02
CA HIS A 80 -4.25 -9.86 2.68
C HIS A 80 -5.29 -10.75 3.35
N THR A 81 -5.37 -10.68 4.69
CA THR A 81 -6.50 -11.22 5.44
C THR A 81 -7.56 -10.15 5.61
N PHE A 82 -8.66 -10.48 6.26
CA PHE A 82 -9.58 -9.46 6.72
C PHE A 82 -8.90 -8.55 7.76
N SER A 83 -8.80 -7.26 7.45
CA SER A 83 -8.33 -6.25 8.39
C SER A 83 -9.49 -5.31 8.71
N PRO A 84 -9.96 -5.24 9.97
CA PRO A 84 -11.12 -4.42 10.31
C PRO A 84 -10.95 -2.97 9.91
N ALA A 85 -11.75 -2.50 8.96
CA ALA A 85 -11.57 -1.20 8.32
C ALA A 85 -11.66 -0.02 9.30
N LYS A 86 -12.41 -0.16 10.39
CA LYS A 86 -12.50 0.87 11.45
C LYS A 86 -11.14 1.17 12.11
N MET A 87 -10.22 0.22 12.15
CA MET A 87 -8.88 0.43 12.72
C MET A 87 -8.06 1.43 11.90
N TRP A 88 -8.38 1.59 10.61
CA TRP A 88 -7.65 2.45 9.68
C TRP A 88 -8.06 3.91 9.75
N ILE A 89 -9.22 4.24 10.32
CA ILE A 89 -9.80 5.59 10.27
C ILE A 89 -8.83 6.64 10.80
N HIS A 90 -8.30 6.46 12.00
CA HIS A 90 -7.40 7.44 12.61
C HIS A 90 -6.09 7.58 11.84
N GLY A 91 -5.45 6.47 11.46
CA GLY A 91 -4.24 6.50 10.65
C GLY A 91 -4.46 7.18 9.28
N LEU A 92 -5.59 6.89 8.62
CA LEU A 92 -5.94 7.53 7.35
C LEU A 92 -6.17 9.05 7.50
N GLN A 93 -6.68 9.52 8.63
CA GLN A 93 -6.80 10.96 8.91
C GLN A 93 -5.42 11.61 9.03
N GLU A 94 -4.48 10.93 9.68
CA GLU A 94 -3.11 11.42 9.87
C GLU A 94 -2.28 11.39 8.58
N LEU A 95 -2.50 10.43 7.68
CA LEU A 95 -1.68 10.26 6.49
C LEU A 95 -1.76 11.48 5.56
N LYS A 96 -0.62 12.11 5.30
CA LYS A 96 -0.46 13.26 4.40
C LYS A 96 0.13 12.89 3.04
N LYS A 97 0.73 11.72 2.93
CA LYS A 97 1.36 11.20 1.70
C LYS A 97 0.32 10.60 0.75
N PRO A 98 0.60 10.56 -0.55
CA PRO A 98 -0.20 9.82 -1.53
C PRO A 98 -0.47 8.38 -1.11
N LEU A 99 -1.72 7.94 -1.29
CA LEU A 99 -2.18 6.59 -0.93
C LEU A 99 -2.51 5.79 -2.19
N LEU A 100 -2.01 4.56 -2.27
CA LEU A 100 -2.44 3.55 -3.22
C LEU A 100 -3.04 2.37 -2.47
N HIS A 101 -4.25 2.00 -2.82
CA HIS A 101 -4.92 0.79 -2.38
C HIS A 101 -4.68 -0.29 -3.43
N PHE A 102 -3.84 -1.27 -3.11
CA PHE A 102 -3.53 -2.39 -3.99
C PHE A 102 -4.47 -3.55 -3.70
N HIS A 103 -5.43 -3.74 -4.57
CA HIS A 103 -6.43 -4.80 -4.48
C HIS A 103 -5.93 -6.01 -5.27
N THR A 104 -5.28 -6.93 -4.59
CA THR A 104 -4.66 -8.14 -5.16
C THR A 104 -4.81 -9.33 -4.24
N GLN A 105 -4.62 -10.53 -4.77
CA GLN A 105 -4.46 -11.77 -4.02
C GLN A 105 -2.99 -12.19 -4.05
N PHE A 106 -2.54 -12.89 -3.01
CA PHE A 106 -1.20 -13.46 -3.00
C PHE A 106 -1.08 -14.60 -4.02
N ASN A 107 -2.03 -15.55 -3.97
CA ASN A 107 -2.08 -16.67 -4.88
C ASN A 107 -2.76 -16.26 -6.20
N LYS A 108 -2.16 -16.66 -7.31
CA LYS A 108 -2.74 -16.40 -8.64
C LYS A 108 -3.93 -17.31 -8.94
N GLU A 109 -3.83 -18.56 -8.52
CA GLU A 109 -4.85 -19.58 -8.74
C GLU A 109 -5.45 -20.06 -7.42
N ILE A 110 -6.71 -20.50 -7.47
CA ILE A 110 -7.37 -21.15 -6.32
C ILE A 110 -7.01 -22.63 -6.35
N PRO A 111 -6.45 -23.20 -5.28
CA PRO A 111 -6.11 -24.62 -5.21
C PRO A 111 -7.37 -25.46 -4.95
N TRP A 112 -8.22 -25.64 -5.95
CA TRP A 112 -9.54 -26.27 -5.83
C TRP A 112 -9.54 -27.63 -5.15
N ASP A 113 -8.47 -28.41 -5.34
CA ASP A 113 -8.39 -29.78 -4.79
C ASP A 113 -8.00 -29.79 -3.29
N THR A 114 -7.44 -28.70 -2.76
CA THR A 114 -6.88 -28.64 -1.40
C THR A 114 -7.37 -27.45 -0.60
N ILE A 115 -8.26 -26.64 -1.17
CA ILE A 115 -8.78 -25.45 -0.48
C ILE A 115 -9.55 -25.85 0.77
N ASP A 116 -9.22 -25.19 1.87
CA ASP A 116 -9.85 -25.35 3.17
C ASP A 116 -10.17 -24.00 3.82
N MET A 117 -10.65 -24.04 5.06
CA MET A 117 -10.98 -22.81 5.80
C MET A 117 -9.76 -21.99 6.18
N ASP A 118 -8.61 -22.61 6.37
CA ASP A 118 -7.37 -21.92 6.72
C ASP A 118 -6.85 -21.14 5.50
N PHE A 119 -6.91 -21.75 4.31
CA PHE A 119 -6.63 -21.04 3.07
C PHE A 119 -7.59 -19.85 2.87
N MET A 120 -8.89 -20.05 3.10
CA MET A 120 -9.89 -18.97 2.97
C MET A 120 -9.66 -17.84 3.98
N ASN A 121 -9.34 -18.18 5.24
CA ASN A 121 -9.07 -17.19 6.29
C ASN A 121 -7.82 -16.37 5.97
N LEU A 122 -6.80 -16.99 5.42
CA LEU A 122 -5.57 -16.30 5.02
C LEU A 122 -5.81 -15.39 3.80
N ASN A 123 -6.64 -15.81 2.85
CA ASN A 123 -6.81 -15.15 1.54
C ASN A 123 -8.14 -14.36 1.43
N GLN A 124 -8.37 -13.41 2.34
CA GLN A 124 -9.57 -12.60 2.37
C GLN A 124 -9.39 -11.18 1.82
N SER A 125 -8.48 -10.96 0.88
CA SER A 125 -8.25 -9.64 0.29
C SER A 125 -9.52 -9.03 -0.29
N ALA A 126 -10.32 -9.80 -1.01
CA ALA A 126 -11.56 -9.28 -1.60
C ALA A 126 -12.53 -8.72 -0.56
N HIS A 127 -12.60 -9.34 0.62
CA HIS A 127 -13.42 -8.87 1.74
C HIS A 127 -12.78 -7.66 2.43
N GLY A 128 -11.52 -7.77 2.84
CA GLY A 128 -10.79 -6.70 3.52
C GLY A 128 -10.68 -5.44 2.68
N ASP A 129 -10.37 -5.57 1.40
CA ASP A 129 -10.26 -4.46 0.47
C ASP A 129 -11.61 -3.76 0.22
N ARG A 130 -12.72 -4.49 0.23
CA ARG A 130 -14.05 -3.89 0.11
C ARG A 130 -14.37 -2.99 1.28
N GLU A 131 -14.13 -3.45 2.50
CA GLU A 131 -14.38 -2.65 3.70
C GLU A 131 -13.42 -1.48 3.80
N PHE A 132 -12.13 -1.70 3.56
CA PHE A 132 -11.12 -0.65 3.54
C PHE A 132 -11.47 0.41 2.49
N GLY A 133 -11.79 -0.02 1.27
CA GLY A 133 -12.20 0.87 0.19
C GLY A 133 -13.45 1.69 0.54
N HIS A 134 -14.44 1.07 1.20
CA HIS A 134 -15.63 1.76 1.69
C HIS A 134 -15.28 2.87 2.68
N ILE A 135 -14.48 2.56 3.72
CA ILE A 135 -14.08 3.55 4.73
C ILE A 135 -13.29 4.70 4.09
N VAL A 136 -12.31 4.41 3.24
CA VAL A 136 -11.52 5.47 2.56
C VAL A 136 -12.42 6.37 1.72
N THR A 137 -13.41 5.80 1.02
CA THR A 137 -14.40 6.56 0.25
C THR A 137 -15.28 7.43 1.16
N ARG A 138 -15.80 6.86 2.26
CA ARG A 138 -16.62 7.60 3.23
C ARG A 138 -15.86 8.77 3.86
N MET A 139 -14.57 8.61 4.08
CA MET A 139 -13.67 9.67 4.59
C MET A 139 -13.32 10.70 3.51
N ARG A 140 -13.70 10.50 2.26
CA ARG A 140 -13.30 11.31 1.11
C ARG A 140 -11.77 11.45 0.98
N LYS A 141 -11.03 10.41 1.41
CA LYS A 141 -9.56 10.39 1.31
C LYS A 141 -9.17 10.06 -0.13
N PRO A 142 -8.42 10.94 -0.80
CA PRO A 142 -7.91 10.64 -2.14
C PRO A 142 -7.02 9.39 -2.12
N ARG A 143 -7.25 8.49 -3.07
CA ARG A 143 -6.40 7.33 -3.28
C ARG A 143 -6.39 6.88 -4.73
N LYS A 144 -5.31 6.23 -5.13
CA LYS A 144 -5.29 5.40 -6.35
C LYS A 144 -5.72 3.99 -5.96
N VAL A 145 -6.60 3.39 -6.75
CA VAL A 145 -6.91 1.96 -6.66
C VAL A 145 -6.27 1.25 -7.84
N VAL A 146 -5.51 0.20 -7.56
CA VAL A 146 -4.98 -0.73 -8.56
C VAL A 146 -5.51 -2.11 -8.25
N VAL A 147 -6.15 -2.72 -9.23
CA VAL A 147 -6.69 -4.09 -9.18
C VAL A 147 -5.93 -4.94 -10.18
N GLY A 148 -5.53 -6.13 -9.77
CA GLY A 148 -4.84 -7.13 -10.57
C GLY A 148 -3.86 -7.95 -9.73
N HIS A 149 -3.40 -9.07 -10.27
CA HIS A 149 -2.40 -9.88 -9.57
C HIS A 149 -1.05 -9.14 -9.50
N TRP A 150 -0.35 -9.26 -8.38
CA TRP A 150 0.89 -8.51 -8.13
C TRP A 150 2.03 -8.86 -9.12
N GLN A 151 2.01 -10.05 -9.71
CA GLN A 151 2.95 -10.47 -10.76
C GLN A 151 2.55 -9.99 -12.16
N ASP A 152 1.33 -9.48 -12.35
CA ASP A 152 0.87 -9.04 -13.67
C ASP A 152 1.50 -7.70 -14.04
N GLU A 153 2.15 -7.68 -15.21
CA GLU A 153 2.78 -6.47 -15.75
C GLU A 153 1.81 -5.29 -15.85
N ALA A 154 0.55 -5.57 -16.19
CA ALA A 154 -0.49 -4.53 -16.29
C ALA A 154 -0.78 -3.86 -14.94
N ALA A 155 -0.79 -4.61 -13.83
CA ALA A 155 -0.94 -4.05 -12.49
C ALA A 155 0.31 -3.26 -12.10
N GLN A 156 1.51 -3.81 -12.34
CA GLN A 156 2.78 -3.15 -12.05
C GLN A 156 2.95 -1.83 -12.83
N LYS A 157 2.55 -1.78 -14.10
CA LYS A 157 2.55 -0.52 -14.89
C LYS A 157 1.64 0.55 -14.29
N LYS A 158 0.46 0.17 -13.78
CA LYS A 158 -0.44 1.12 -13.09
C LYS A 158 0.17 1.65 -11.80
N ILE A 159 0.84 0.79 -11.02
CA ILE A 159 1.59 1.18 -9.82
C ILE A 159 2.73 2.13 -10.23
N ALA A 160 3.49 1.81 -11.27
CA ALA A 160 4.59 2.64 -11.75
C ALA A 160 4.15 4.06 -12.18
N VAL A 161 3.00 4.18 -12.82
CA VAL A 161 2.41 5.49 -13.15
C VAL A 161 2.10 6.27 -11.86
N TRP A 162 1.46 5.63 -10.88
CA TRP A 162 1.18 6.28 -9.60
C TRP A 162 2.45 6.68 -8.85
N MET A 163 3.50 5.86 -8.88
CA MET A 163 4.80 6.20 -8.26
C MET A 163 5.40 7.47 -8.87
N ARG A 164 5.33 7.64 -10.19
CA ARG A 164 5.80 8.87 -10.86
C ARG A 164 4.99 10.09 -10.42
N VAL A 165 3.67 9.94 -10.28
CA VAL A 165 2.80 11.01 -9.76
C VAL A 165 3.13 11.34 -8.30
N ALA A 166 3.38 10.31 -7.47
CA ALA A 166 3.78 10.51 -6.08
C ALA A 166 5.15 11.21 -5.96
N ALA A 167 6.09 10.87 -6.83
CA ALA A 167 7.40 11.54 -6.90
C ALA A 167 7.25 13.02 -7.33
N ALA A 168 6.45 13.28 -8.35
CA ALA A 168 6.18 14.66 -8.78
C ALA A 168 5.46 15.47 -7.69
N TRP A 169 4.53 14.84 -6.95
CA TRP A 169 3.87 15.48 -5.82
C TRP A 169 4.88 15.81 -4.70
N ALA A 170 5.79 14.90 -4.38
CA ALA A 170 6.81 15.11 -3.35
C ALA A 170 7.77 16.25 -3.74
N ASP A 171 8.25 16.25 -4.98
CA ASP A 171 9.13 17.30 -5.53
C ASP A 171 8.45 18.68 -5.53
N ALA A 172 7.16 18.72 -5.85
CA ALA A 172 6.40 19.96 -5.88
C ALA A 172 6.18 20.61 -4.49
N GLN A 173 6.35 19.88 -3.39
CA GLN A 173 6.18 20.45 -2.04
C GLN A 173 7.27 21.49 -1.71
N ASP A 174 8.47 21.30 -2.26
CA ASP A 174 9.62 22.18 -2.03
C ASP A 174 9.94 23.07 -3.25
N MET A 175 9.04 23.08 -4.27
CA MET A 175 9.24 23.83 -5.50
C MET A 175 9.18 25.33 -5.26
N LEU A 176 10.24 26.03 -5.68
CA LEU A 176 10.31 27.48 -5.69
C LEU A 176 10.17 28.02 -7.11
N ILE A 177 9.13 28.82 -7.35
CA ILE A 177 8.92 29.50 -8.63
C ILE A 177 9.35 30.95 -8.49
N LEU A 178 10.36 31.34 -9.25
CA LEU A 178 10.83 32.72 -9.30
C LEU A 178 10.27 33.42 -10.55
N ARG A 179 9.75 34.62 -10.36
CA ARG A 179 9.30 35.48 -11.45
C ARG A 179 10.14 36.75 -11.48
N PHE A 180 10.75 37.03 -12.62
CA PHE A 180 11.53 38.23 -12.84
C PHE A 180 10.76 39.18 -13.75
N GLY A 181 10.64 40.43 -13.30
CA GLY A 181 9.88 41.44 -14.00
C GLY A 181 8.40 41.25 -13.76
N ASP A 182 7.78 42.31 -13.41
CA ASP A 182 6.36 42.43 -13.33
C ASP A 182 5.91 43.83 -13.39
N GLN A 183 4.97 43.99 -14.13
CA GLN A 183 3.84 44.80 -13.68
C GLN A 183 2.88 44.88 -14.83
N MET A 184 2.05 43.94 -14.88
CA MET A 184 0.85 44.11 -15.68
C MET A 184 -0.34 44.02 -14.77
#